data_3d65b17e318547d406d0a6e147187a02
#
_entry.id   3d65b17e318547d406d0a6e147187a02
#
_cell.length_a   1.000
_cell.length_b   1.000
_cell.length_c   1.000
_cell.angle_alpha   90.00
_cell.angle_beta   90.00
_cell.angle_gamma   90.00
#
_symmetry.space_group_name_H-M   'P 1'
#
loop_
_entity.id
_entity.type
_entity.pdbx_description
1 polymer ?
#
loop_
_entity_poly.entity_id
_entity_poly.type
_entity_poly.pdbx_seq_one_letter_code
_entity_poly.pdbx_strand_id
1 'polypeptide(L)'
;MRQLIIARKDLNMSPGKLAAQVSHASMAFISVQIQENAKKLWKYRTLPTYTKDFVSGEIREQSFKRGDLCVFADEARSRGENSFTFRPVNPDEPLGELGVCENEYDSYMATVTFPRDVFEEWFCGIFTKTICEAKNRNQLMKAVTIAEELGLKENEDFFLIKDNCLTELESEEVDEEGVGRTLTCIGFRPLPDDIAHQISRKYQLYK
;
A
#
# COMPACT_ATOMS: atom_id res chain seq x y z
N MET A 1 7.85 -13.81 15.50
CA MET A 1 7.33 -12.59 14.83
C MET A 1 5.81 -12.53 14.88
N ARG A 2 5.18 -11.35 15.04
CA ARG A 2 3.71 -11.18 15.08
C ARG A 2 3.27 -9.88 14.44
N GLN A 3 2.06 -9.88 13.88
CA GLN A 3 1.38 -8.65 13.47
C GLN A 3 0.57 -8.09 14.65
N LEU A 4 0.84 -6.84 15.04
CA LEU A 4 0.13 -6.15 16.11
C LEU A 4 -0.95 -5.23 15.49
N ILE A 5 -2.15 -5.25 16.07
CA ILE A 5 -3.24 -4.34 15.74
C ILE A 5 -3.78 -3.76 17.04
N ILE A 6 -3.98 -2.46 17.11
CA ILE A 6 -4.57 -1.81 18.29
C ILE A 6 -5.83 -1.08 17.84
N ALA A 7 -6.99 -1.46 18.38
CA ALA A 7 -8.29 -0.90 18.01
C ALA A 7 -8.89 -0.09 19.16
N ARG A 8 -9.61 0.97 18.83
CA ARG A 8 -10.29 1.83 19.82
C ARG A 8 -11.54 1.14 20.36
N LYS A 9 -11.67 1.12 21.67
CA LYS A 9 -12.82 0.52 22.37
C LYS A 9 -13.94 1.52 22.62
N ASP A 10 -13.60 2.78 22.83
CA ASP A 10 -14.56 3.86 23.08
C ASP A 10 -15.55 4.11 21.94
N LEU A 11 -15.21 3.69 20.72
CA LEU A 11 -16.10 3.80 19.56
C LEU A 11 -17.28 2.82 19.60
N ASN A 12 -17.26 1.84 20.51
CA ASN A 12 -18.33 0.83 20.66
C ASN A 12 -18.79 0.22 19.32
N MET A 13 -17.83 -0.03 18.45
CA MET A 13 -18.08 -0.62 17.13
C MET A 13 -18.81 -1.94 17.27
N SER A 14 -19.81 -2.18 16.40
CA SER A 14 -20.40 -3.51 16.29
C SER A 14 -19.34 -4.57 15.94
N PRO A 15 -19.55 -5.85 16.29
CA PRO A 15 -18.59 -6.90 15.95
C PRO A 15 -18.21 -6.93 14.47
N GLY A 16 -19.18 -6.69 13.57
CA GLY A 16 -18.95 -6.63 12.13
C GLY A 16 -18.07 -5.45 11.72
N LYS A 17 -18.34 -4.27 12.30
CA LYS A 17 -17.55 -3.06 12.04
C LYS A 17 -16.12 -3.21 12.57
N LEU A 18 -15.96 -3.72 13.78
CA LEU A 18 -14.65 -4.00 14.37
C LEU A 18 -13.86 -4.98 13.50
N ALA A 19 -14.49 -6.07 13.05
CA ALA A 19 -13.85 -7.06 12.18
C ALA A 19 -13.39 -6.42 10.86
N ALA A 20 -14.19 -5.55 10.26
CA ALA A 20 -13.82 -4.81 9.05
C ALA A 20 -12.61 -3.90 9.29
N GLN A 21 -12.61 -3.10 10.36
CA GLN A 21 -11.51 -2.20 10.69
C GLN A 21 -10.20 -2.96 11.01
N VAL A 22 -10.28 -4.05 11.75
CA VAL A 22 -9.13 -4.94 12.02
C VAL A 22 -8.61 -5.59 10.74
N SER A 23 -9.50 -5.97 9.82
CA SER A 23 -9.10 -6.51 8.51
C SER A 23 -8.38 -5.46 7.66
N HIS A 24 -8.87 -4.22 7.63
CA HIS A 24 -8.15 -3.11 6.99
C HIS A 24 -6.77 -2.90 7.61
N ALA A 25 -6.67 -2.86 8.94
CA ALA A 25 -5.42 -2.73 9.65
C ALA A 25 -4.44 -3.89 9.36
N SER A 26 -4.96 -5.11 9.24
CA SER A 26 -4.17 -6.30 8.93
C SER A 26 -3.61 -6.28 7.51
N MET A 27 -4.34 -5.74 6.54
CA MET A 27 -3.95 -5.72 5.13
C MET A 27 -3.19 -4.45 4.72
N ALA A 28 -3.16 -3.43 5.57
CA ALA A 28 -2.66 -2.10 5.20
C ALA A 28 -1.23 -2.14 4.65
N PHE A 29 -0.31 -2.88 5.27
CA PHE A 29 1.09 -2.98 4.85
C PHE A 29 1.29 -3.62 3.46
N ILE A 30 0.28 -4.34 2.96
CA ILE A 30 0.24 -4.89 1.60
C ILE A 30 -0.47 -3.91 0.66
N SER A 31 -1.68 -3.47 1.06
CA SER A 31 -2.55 -2.67 0.20
C SER A 31 -1.95 -1.29 -0.11
N VAL A 32 -1.25 -0.66 0.84
CA VAL A 32 -0.59 0.63 0.62
C VAL A 32 0.52 0.50 -0.44
N GLN A 33 1.35 -0.55 -0.41
CA GLN A 33 2.36 -0.78 -1.45
C GLN A 33 1.72 -0.95 -2.83
N ILE A 34 0.64 -1.74 -2.93
CA ILE A 34 -0.09 -1.94 -4.20
C ILE A 34 -0.67 -0.61 -4.69
N GLN A 35 -1.28 0.18 -3.82
CA GLN A 35 -1.87 1.49 -4.17
C GLN A 35 -0.81 2.49 -4.63
N GLU A 36 0.33 2.57 -3.96
CA GLU A 36 1.43 3.46 -4.37
C GLU A 36 2.00 3.05 -5.73
N ASN A 37 2.17 1.76 -5.96
CA ASN A 37 2.61 1.25 -7.27
C ASN A 37 1.56 1.52 -8.36
N ALA A 38 0.27 1.38 -8.05
CA ALA A 38 -0.82 1.72 -8.97
C ALA A 38 -0.84 3.22 -9.31
N LYS A 39 -0.63 4.11 -8.32
CA LYS A 39 -0.51 5.56 -8.57
C LYS A 39 0.65 5.88 -9.50
N LYS A 40 1.82 5.25 -9.31
CA LYS A 40 2.97 5.39 -10.22
C LYS A 40 2.62 4.95 -11.63
N LEU A 41 1.96 3.79 -11.79
CA LEU A 41 1.53 3.28 -13.09
C LEU A 41 0.55 4.24 -13.77
N TRP A 42 -0.45 4.77 -13.06
CA TRP A 42 -1.40 5.71 -13.63
C TRP A 42 -0.76 7.03 -14.03
N LYS A 43 0.14 7.56 -13.20
CA LYS A 43 0.96 8.73 -13.57
C LYS A 43 1.76 8.47 -14.83
N TYR A 44 2.41 7.30 -14.91
CA TYR A 44 3.16 6.89 -16.09
C TYR A 44 2.29 6.84 -17.35
N ARG A 45 1.04 6.36 -17.26
CA ARG A 45 0.08 6.30 -18.37
C ARG A 45 -0.37 7.68 -18.88
N THR A 46 -0.26 8.72 -18.08
CA THR A 46 -0.57 10.10 -18.53
C THR A 46 0.56 10.75 -19.31
N LEU A 47 1.75 10.15 -19.32
CA LEU A 47 2.86 10.67 -20.09
C LEU A 47 2.62 10.47 -21.60
N PRO A 48 3.05 11.42 -22.44
CA PRO A 48 2.93 11.29 -23.87
C PRO A 48 3.70 10.06 -24.37
N THR A 49 3.16 9.41 -25.38
CA THR A 49 3.77 8.24 -25.99
C THR A 49 4.32 8.63 -27.35
N TYR A 50 5.49 8.12 -27.68
CA TYR A 50 6.20 8.43 -28.91
C TYR A 50 6.53 7.13 -29.66
N THR A 51 6.55 7.23 -30.99
CA THR A 51 7.07 6.17 -31.83
C THR A 51 8.34 6.67 -32.52
N LYS A 52 9.42 5.90 -32.45
CA LYS A 52 10.67 6.17 -33.17
C LYS A 52 10.86 5.17 -34.29
N ASP A 53 10.99 5.66 -35.51
CA ASP A 53 11.37 4.86 -36.68
C ASP A 53 12.86 4.51 -36.66
N PHE A 54 13.22 3.25 -36.88
CA PHE A 54 14.62 2.78 -36.85
C PHE A 54 15.45 3.23 -38.04
N VAL A 55 14.81 3.49 -39.17
CA VAL A 55 15.49 3.82 -40.42
C VAL A 55 15.70 5.33 -40.54
N SER A 56 14.62 6.09 -40.39
CA SER A 56 14.66 7.56 -40.47
C SER A 56 15.13 8.24 -39.20
N GLY A 57 14.99 7.58 -38.05
CA GLY A 57 15.20 8.18 -36.75
C GLY A 57 14.11 9.17 -36.34
N GLU A 58 13.06 9.34 -37.15
CA GLU A 58 11.97 10.27 -36.89
C GLU A 58 11.19 9.84 -35.63
N ILE A 59 10.87 10.83 -34.81
CA ILE A 59 10.07 10.64 -33.58
C ILE A 59 8.74 11.35 -33.79
N ARG A 60 7.64 10.60 -33.56
CA ARG A 60 6.26 11.12 -33.66
C ARG A 60 5.55 10.87 -32.34
N GLU A 61 4.87 11.89 -31.82
CA GLU A 61 3.96 11.73 -30.68
C GLU A 61 2.71 10.99 -31.16
N GLN A 62 2.28 10.01 -30.35
CA GLN A 62 1.06 9.25 -30.61
C GLN A 62 0.18 9.23 -29.37
N SER A 63 -1.13 9.34 -29.58
CA SER A 63 -2.12 9.09 -28.54
C SER A 63 -2.46 7.60 -28.53
N PHE A 64 -2.21 6.91 -27.44
CA PHE A 64 -2.54 5.49 -27.27
C PHE A 64 -3.81 5.30 -26.46
N LYS A 65 -4.52 4.22 -26.78
CA LYS A 65 -5.65 3.75 -25.99
C LYS A 65 -5.16 3.02 -24.75
N ARG A 66 -6.06 2.88 -23.77
CA ARG A 66 -5.82 2.08 -22.57
C ARG A 66 -5.34 0.67 -22.94
N GLY A 67 -4.23 0.23 -22.37
CA GLY A 67 -3.65 -1.09 -22.62
C GLY A 67 -2.43 -1.15 -23.56
N ASP A 68 -2.09 -0.04 -24.23
CA ASP A 68 -0.92 -0.04 -25.11
C ASP A 68 0.39 -0.16 -24.31
N LEU A 69 1.14 -1.24 -24.59
CA LEU A 69 2.43 -1.53 -23.96
C LEU A 69 3.54 -0.66 -24.54
N CYS A 70 4.44 -0.20 -23.65
CA CYS A 70 5.72 0.33 -24.10
C CYS A 70 6.61 -0.84 -24.54
N VAL A 71 6.99 -0.85 -25.79
CA VAL A 71 7.86 -1.87 -26.37
C VAL A 71 9.30 -1.37 -26.32
N PHE A 72 10.21 -2.18 -25.80
CA PHE A 72 11.64 -1.86 -25.83
C PHE A 72 12.19 -2.01 -27.25
N ALA A 73 13.16 -1.16 -27.59
CA ALA A 73 13.76 -1.15 -28.93
C ALA A 73 14.31 -2.53 -29.36
N ASP A 74 14.90 -3.27 -28.43
CA ASP A 74 15.46 -4.59 -28.72
C ASP A 74 14.38 -5.66 -28.94
N GLU A 75 13.26 -5.58 -28.22
CA GLU A 75 12.10 -6.46 -28.46
C GLU A 75 11.44 -6.17 -29.82
N ALA A 76 11.28 -4.90 -30.16
CA ALA A 76 10.74 -4.52 -31.49
C ALA A 76 11.64 -5.02 -32.61
N ARG A 77 12.97 -4.85 -32.49
CA ARG A 77 13.93 -5.38 -33.47
C ARG A 77 13.91 -6.90 -33.56
N SER A 78 13.80 -7.60 -32.43
CA SER A 78 13.72 -9.07 -32.41
C SER A 78 12.48 -9.61 -33.10
N ARG A 79 11.38 -8.81 -33.15
CA ARG A 79 10.14 -9.10 -33.88
C ARG A 79 10.18 -8.63 -35.33
N GLY A 80 11.25 -8.00 -35.77
CA GLY A 80 11.40 -7.47 -37.15
C GLY A 80 10.59 -6.20 -37.41
N GLU A 81 10.24 -5.44 -36.37
CA GLU A 81 9.52 -4.18 -36.50
C GLU A 81 10.45 -3.04 -36.99
N ASN A 82 9.92 -2.10 -37.78
CA ASN A 82 10.66 -0.95 -38.29
C ASN A 82 10.65 0.25 -37.30
N SER A 83 9.89 0.17 -36.25
CA SER A 83 9.76 1.22 -35.23
C SER A 83 9.47 0.63 -33.88
N PHE A 84 9.68 1.41 -32.83
CA PHE A 84 9.28 1.06 -31.45
C PHE A 84 8.57 2.22 -30.79
N THR A 85 7.68 1.86 -29.89
CA THR A 85 6.91 2.80 -29.08
C THR A 85 7.56 2.94 -27.71
N PHE A 86 7.69 4.16 -27.21
CA PHE A 86 8.24 4.43 -25.90
C PHE A 86 7.52 5.59 -25.22
N ARG A 87 7.58 5.61 -23.91
CA ARG A 87 7.22 6.77 -23.09
C ARG A 87 8.50 7.30 -22.43
N PRO A 88 8.73 8.60 -22.46
CA PRO A 88 9.86 9.16 -21.72
C PRO A 88 9.64 8.91 -20.24
N VAL A 89 10.59 8.26 -19.62
CA VAL A 89 10.62 8.00 -18.17
C VAL A 89 11.52 9.04 -17.53
N ASN A 90 11.15 9.51 -16.36
CA ASN A 90 12.07 10.28 -15.57
C ASN A 90 13.31 9.39 -15.29
N PRO A 91 14.54 9.86 -15.56
CA PRO A 91 15.76 9.08 -15.30
C PRO A 91 15.85 8.56 -13.86
N ASP A 92 15.17 9.23 -12.93
CA ASP A 92 15.15 8.90 -11.51
C ASP A 92 14.07 7.85 -11.14
N GLU A 93 13.24 7.41 -12.09
CA GLU A 93 12.21 6.38 -11.89
C GLU A 93 12.41 5.22 -12.89
N PRO A 94 13.22 4.21 -12.57
CA PRO A 94 13.42 3.05 -13.45
C PRO A 94 12.12 2.27 -13.66
N LEU A 95 11.81 1.97 -14.93
CA LEU A 95 10.60 1.25 -15.39
C LEU A 95 10.39 -0.12 -14.73
N GLY A 96 11.45 -0.77 -14.27
CA GLY A 96 11.40 -2.09 -13.63
C GLY A 96 10.80 -2.11 -12.21
N GLU A 97 10.53 -0.95 -11.60
CA GLU A 97 10.12 -0.85 -10.20
C GLU A 97 8.64 -0.50 -9.99
N LEU A 98 7.81 -0.50 -11.03
CA LEU A 98 6.40 -0.13 -10.86
C LEU A 98 5.60 -1.09 -9.97
N GLY A 99 6.06 -2.34 -9.80
CA GLY A 99 5.42 -3.32 -8.91
C GLY A 99 3.97 -3.69 -9.29
N VAL A 100 3.41 -3.06 -10.33
CA VAL A 100 2.09 -3.32 -10.88
C VAL A 100 2.16 -3.22 -12.40
N CYS A 101 1.69 -4.22 -13.10
CA CYS A 101 1.53 -4.20 -14.55
C CYS A 101 0.16 -4.74 -14.96
N GLU A 102 -0.37 -4.21 -16.06
CA GLU A 102 -1.56 -4.77 -16.71
C GLU A 102 -1.10 -5.90 -17.64
N ASN A 103 -1.80 -7.00 -17.64
CA ASN A 103 -1.50 -8.12 -18.52
C ASN A 103 -2.52 -8.19 -19.67
N GLU A 104 -2.27 -9.08 -20.62
CA GLU A 104 -3.10 -9.31 -21.82
C GLU A 104 -4.52 -9.85 -21.52
N TYR A 105 -4.79 -10.23 -20.26
CA TYR A 105 -6.07 -10.81 -19.82
C TYR A 105 -6.97 -9.81 -19.09
N ASP A 106 -6.80 -8.50 -19.31
CA ASP A 106 -7.58 -7.46 -18.62
C ASP A 106 -7.44 -7.50 -17.08
N SER A 107 -6.29 -7.98 -16.61
CA SER A 107 -5.99 -8.10 -15.19
C SER A 107 -4.69 -7.40 -14.82
N TYR A 108 -4.48 -7.16 -13.54
CA TYR A 108 -3.26 -6.59 -13.01
C TYR A 108 -2.46 -7.64 -12.26
N MET A 109 -1.16 -7.66 -12.50
CA MET A 109 -0.21 -8.33 -11.64
C MET A 109 0.42 -7.29 -10.72
N ALA A 110 0.30 -7.49 -9.41
CA ALA A 110 0.89 -6.61 -8.42
C ALA A 110 2.01 -7.34 -7.67
N THR A 111 3.15 -6.69 -7.53
CA THR A 111 4.27 -7.20 -6.75
C THR A 111 4.36 -6.43 -5.44
N VAL A 112 4.50 -7.16 -4.34
CA VAL A 112 4.70 -6.61 -3.00
C VAL A 112 6.04 -7.11 -2.47
N THR A 113 6.85 -6.22 -1.96
CA THR A 113 8.17 -6.56 -1.41
C THR A 113 8.09 -6.68 0.11
N PHE A 114 8.64 -7.76 0.63
CA PHE A 114 8.72 -8.00 2.07
C PHE A 114 10.17 -8.16 2.51
N PRO A 115 10.53 -7.69 3.71
CA PRO A 115 11.76 -8.10 4.37
C PRO A 115 11.82 -9.64 4.46
N ARG A 116 13.02 -10.20 4.37
CA ARG A 116 13.21 -11.65 4.35
C ARG A 116 12.65 -12.35 5.59
N ASP A 117 12.88 -11.79 6.76
CA ASP A 117 12.37 -12.27 8.04
C ASP A 117 10.83 -12.27 8.09
N VAL A 118 10.16 -11.23 7.55
CA VAL A 118 8.70 -11.17 7.45
C VAL A 118 8.17 -12.32 6.59
N PHE A 119 8.83 -12.58 5.46
CA PHE A 119 8.41 -13.68 4.59
C PHE A 119 8.65 -15.04 5.23
N GLU A 120 9.87 -15.32 5.71
CA GLU A 120 10.25 -16.64 6.22
C GLU A 120 9.61 -16.96 7.58
N GLU A 121 9.61 -16.01 8.53
CA GLU A 121 9.16 -16.28 9.90
C GLU A 121 7.66 -16.05 10.11
N TRP A 122 7.05 -15.13 9.36
CA TRP A 122 5.64 -14.82 9.55
C TRP A 122 4.74 -15.42 8.47
N PHE A 123 4.96 -15.13 7.18
CA PHE A 123 4.12 -15.70 6.12
C PHE A 123 4.26 -17.21 6.00
N CYS A 124 5.50 -17.73 6.03
CA CYS A 124 5.77 -19.17 6.00
C CYS A 124 5.72 -19.82 7.38
N GLY A 125 5.61 -19.04 8.46
CA GLY A 125 5.51 -19.50 9.84
C GLY A 125 4.07 -19.62 10.34
N ILE A 126 3.84 -19.21 11.59
CA ILE A 126 2.53 -19.40 12.26
C ILE A 126 1.52 -18.27 11.99
N PHE A 127 1.88 -17.24 11.25
CA PHE A 127 1.00 -16.13 10.83
C PHE A 127 0.27 -15.43 11.98
N THR A 128 0.93 -15.26 13.14
CA THR A 128 0.31 -14.79 14.37
C THR A 128 -0.12 -13.34 14.27
N LYS A 129 -1.34 -13.05 14.71
CA LYS A 129 -1.89 -11.70 14.86
C LYS A 129 -2.33 -11.48 16.30
N THR A 130 -2.03 -10.30 16.84
CA THR A 130 -2.44 -9.88 18.19
C THR A 130 -3.28 -8.62 18.08
N ILE A 131 -4.51 -8.67 18.58
CA ILE A 131 -5.42 -7.53 18.60
C ILE A 131 -5.52 -7.03 20.02
N CYS A 132 -5.16 -5.78 20.23
CA CYS A 132 -5.24 -5.08 21.51
C CYS A 132 -6.28 -3.97 21.49
N GLU A 133 -6.80 -3.59 22.66
CA GLU A 133 -7.73 -2.48 22.81
C GLU A 133 -7.02 -1.22 23.31
N ALA A 134 -7.34 -0.08 22.70
CA ALA A 134 -7.06 1.24 23.22
C ALA A 134 -8.36 1.84 23.80
N LYS A 135 -8.29 2.37 25.02
CA LYS A 135 -9.47 2.95 25.70
C LYS A 135 -10.06 4.17 24.98
N ASN A 136 -9.25 4.88 24.20
CA ASN A 136 -9.63 6.08 23.45
C ASN A 136 -8.53 6.47 22.47
N ARG A 137 -8.80 7.51 21.64
CA ARG A 137 -7.86 8.07 20.66
C ARG A 137 -6.50 8.44 21.29
N ASN A 138 -6.50 9.08 22.45
CA ASN A 138 -5.24 9.50 23.09
C ASN A 138 -4.37 8.30 23.48
N GLN A 139 -4.96 7.21 23.95
CA GLN A 139 -4.21 5.99 24.23
C GLN A 139 -3.71 5.35 22.94
N LEU A 140 -4.52 5.33 21.90
CA LEU A 140 -4.11 4.83 20.59
C LEU A 140 -2.88 5.59 20.07
N MET A 141 -2.89 6.92 20.12
CA MET A 141 -1.77 7.77 19.68
C MET A 141 -0.48 7.58 20.49
N LYS A 142 -0.57 7.13 21.74
CA LYS A 142 0.63 6.72 22.50
C LYS A 142 1.35 5.53 21.89
N ALA A 143 0.64 4.64 21.17
CA ALA A 143 1.29 3.55 20.46
C ALA A 143 2.07 4.09 19.25
N VAL A 144 1.57 5.14 18.58
CA VAL A 144 2.31 5.85 17.52
C VAL A 144 3.60 6.42 18.08
N THR A 145 3.53 7.21 19.16
CA THR A 145 4.72 7.80 19.78
C THR A 145 5.76 6.74 20.14
N ILE A 146 5.34 5.61 20.73
CA ILE A 146 6.27 4.53 21.07
C ILE A 146 6.87 3.90 19.79
N ALA A 147 6.08 3.72 18.74
CA ALA A 147 6.56 3.19 17.47
C ALA A 147 7.61 4.10 16.84
N GLU A 148 7.36 5.41 16.81
CA GLU A 148 8.29 6.41 16.32
C GLU A 148 9.59 6.47 17.14
N GLU A 149 9.50 6.39 18.48
CA GLU A 149 10.66 6.29 19.38
C GLU A 149 11.51 5.03 19.11
N LEU A 150 10.88 3.95 18.61
CA LEU A 150 11.55 2.73 18.18
C LEU A 150 12.08 2.80 16.73
N GLY A 151 11.91 3.94 16.06
CA GLY A 151 12.37 4.17 14.68
C GLY A 151 11.43 3.62 13.61
N LEU A 152 10.21 3.21 13.97
CA LEU A 152 9.19 2.77 13.01
C LEU A 152 8.52 3.98 12.35
N LYS A 153 8.14 3.84 11.08
CA LYS A 153 7.59 4.93 10.28
C LYS A 153 6.14 4.66 9.85
N GLU A 154 5.34 5.72 9.86
CA GLU A 154 3.99 5.70 9.31
C GLU A 154 4.02 5.42 7.79
N ASN A 155 3.05 4.63 7.32
CA ASN A 155 2.90 4.14 5.94
C ASN A 155 4.01 3.18 5.44
N GLU A 156 4.99 2.85 6.30
CA GLU A 156 5.99 1.80 6.05
C GLU A 156 5.85 0.64 7.05
N ASP A 157 5.89 0.95 8.33
CA ASP A 157 5.90 -0.03 9.42
C ASP A 157 4.57 -0.09 10.18
N PHE A 158 3.85 1.04 10.24
CA PHE A 158 2.52 1.12 10.84
C PHE A 158 1.58 2.03 10.03
N PHE A 159 0.28 1.78 10.17
CA PHE A 159 -0.77 2.37 9.35
C PHE A 159 -1.94 2.80 10.21
N LEU A 160 -2.35 4.07 10.08
CA LEU A 160 -3.52 4.63 10.75
C LEU A 160 -4.77 4.34 9.92
N ILE A 161 -5.69 3.57 10.48
CA ILE A 161 -6.93 3.21 9.80
C ILE A 161 -8.04 4.18 10.19
N LYS A 162 -8.47 4.95 9.21
CA LYS A 162 -9.55 5.93 9.34
C LYS A 162 -10.80 5.43 8.62
N ASP A 163 -11.91 5.40 9.33
CA ASP A 163 -13.22 5.06 8.77
C ASP A 163 -13.86 6.28 8.08
N ASN A 164 -14.58 6.04 7.01
CA ASN A 164 -15.30 7.07 6.24
C ASN A 164 -16.61 7.52 6.88
N CYS A 165 -16.99 6.96 8.02
CA CYS A 165 -18.18 7.31 8.78
C CYS A 165 -19.50 7.24 8.00
N LEU A 166 -19.61 6.32 7.04
CA LEU A 166 -20.80 6.15 6.20
C LEU A 166 -21.88 5.28 6.85
N THR A 167 -21.59 4.61 7.97
CA THR A 167 -22.51 3.64 8.58
C THR A 167 -22.80 3.96 10.04
N GLU A 168 -21.99 3.48 10.97
CA GLU A 168 -22.32 3.54 12.42
C GLU A 168 -21.44 4.50 13.23
N LEU A 169 -20.36 5.02 12.64
CA LEU A 169 -19.46 5.94 13.35
C LEU A 169 -19.75 7.39 12.97
N GLU A 170 -19.67 8.27 13.96
CA GLU A 170 -19.63 9.71 13.76
C GLU A 170 -18.23 10.18 13.40
N SER A 171 -18.11 11.20 12.55
CA SER A 171 -16.82 11.72 12.16
C SER A 171 -16.20 12.59 13.26
N GLU A 172 -14.94 12.35 13.60
CA GLU A 172 -14.15 13.13 14.54
C GLU A 172 -13.35 14.24 13.85
N GLU A 173 -13.07 14.08 12.56
CA GLU A 173 -12.29 15.02 11.74
C GLU A 173 -12.78 15.00 10.29
N VAL A 174 -12.42 16.03 9.53
CA VAL A 174 -12.70 16.11 8.09
C VAL A 174 -11.35 16.13 7.36
N ASP A 175 -11.22 15.30 6.33
CA ASP A 175 -9.99 15.25 5.53
C ASP A 175 -9.91 16.42 4.50
N GLU A 176 -8.82 16.47 3.75
CA GLU A 176 -8.57 17.53 2.74
C GLU A 176 -9.61 17.52 1.60
N GLU A 177 -10.30 16.40 1.40
CA GLU A 177 -11.35 16.23 0.39
C GLU A 177 -12.74 16.58 0.93
N GLY A 178 -12.85 16.99 2.21
CA GLY A 178 -14.10 17.31 2.87
C GLY A 178 -14.88 16.08 3.37
N VAL A 179 -14.25 14.92 3.41
CA VAL A 179 -14.88 13.67 3.87
C VAL A 179 -14.65 13.49 5.37
N GLY A 180 -15.73 13.18 6.10
CA GLY A 180 -15.67 12.89 7.53
C GLY A 180 -14.87 11.61 7.81
N ARG A 181 -13.98 11.65 8.80
CA ARG A 181 -13.09 10.55 9.17
C ARG A 181 -13.08 10.32 10.67
N THR A 182 -12.88 9.07 11.06
CA THR A 182 -12.63 8.69 12.47
C THR A 182 -11.52 7.65 12.53
N LEU A 183 -10.45 7.96 13.26
CA LEU A 183 -9.35 7.04 13.51
C LEU A 183 -9.84 5.87 14.38
N THR A 184 -9.81 4.65 13.85
CA THR A 184 -10.37 3.45 14.50
C THR A 184 -9.31 2.48 15.01
N CYS A 185 -8.26 2.24 14.23
CA CYS A 185 -7.21 1.26 14.52
C CYS A 185 -5.83 1.76 14.08
N ILE A 186 -4.80 1.16 14.66
CA ILE A 186 -3.44 1.15 14.10
C ILE A 186 -3.13 -0.30 13.73
N GLY A 187 -2.68 -0.53 12.49
CA GLY A 187 -2.12 -1.80 12.05
C GLY A 187 -0.61 -1.69 11.88
N PHE A 188 0.13 -2.66 12.36
CA PHE A 188 1.57 -2.77 12.13
C PHE A 188 1.83 -3.83 11.06
N ARG A 189 2.92 -3.69 10.29
CA ARG A 189 3.45 -4.85 9.58
C ARG A 189 3.86 -5.92 10.61
N PRO A 190 4.13 -7.17 10.20
CA PRO A 190 4.71 -8.14 11.12
C PRO A 190 6.03 -7.62 11.71
N LEU A 191 6.11 -7.62 13.04
CA LEU A 191 7.26 -7.12 13.81
C LEU A 191 7.89 -8.25 14.63
N PRO A 192 9.20 -8.16 14.96
CA PRO A 192 9.81 -9.00 15.99
C PRO A 192 9.01 -8.93 17.29
N ASP A 193 8.96 -10.04 18.03
CA ASP A 193 8.10 -10.18 19.20
C ASP A 193 8.46 -9.19 20.34
N ASP A 194 9.72 -8.87 20.49
CA ASP A 194 10.23 -7.90 21.46
C ASP A 194 9.79 -6.47 21.11
N ILE A 195 9.84 -6.08 19.83
CA ILE A 195 9.36 -4.78 19.36
C ILE A 195 7.85 -4.67 19.53
N ALA A 196 7.10 -5.68 19.06
CA ALA A 196 5.66 -5.73 19.24
C ALA A 196 5.25 -5.67 20.71
N HIS A 197 6.02 -6.31 21.61
CA HIS A 197 5.79 -6.27 23.05
C HIS A 197 6.06 -4.89 23.65
N GLN A 198 7.13 -4.22 23.26
CA GLN A 198 7.42 -2.86 23.74
C GLN A 198 6.27 -1.89 23.44
N ILE A 199 5.65 -2.00 22.26
CA ILE A 199 4.50 -1.20 21.89
C ILE A 199 3.26 -1.61 22.68
N SER A 200 2.98 -2.92 22.77
CA SER A 200 1.70 -3.43 23.27
C SER A 200 1.62 -3.67 24.78
N ARG A 201 2.72 -3.63 25.53
CA ARG A 201 2.76 -4.01 26.97
C ARG A 201 1.78 -3.26 27.88
N LYS A 202 1.29 -2.09 27.46
CA LYS A 202 0.32 -1.27 28.21
C LYS A 202 -1.12 -1.41 27.70
N TYR A 203 -1.34 -2.29 26.73
CA TYR A 203 -2.65 -2.54 26.12
C TYR A 203 -3.12 -3.94 26.48
N GLN A 204 -4.42 -4.08 26.73
CA GLN A 204 -5.04 -5.37 26.96
C GLN A 204 -5.43 -6.01 25.63
N LEU A 205 -5.53 -7.34 25.60
CA LEU A 205 -6.15 -8.01 24.46
C LEU A 205 -7.59 -7.54 24.31
N TYR A 206 -7.99 -7.35 23.06
CA TYR A 206 -9.36 -6.93 22.77
C TYR A 206 -10.36 -8.03 23.20
N LYS A 207 -11.37 -7.63 23.99
CA LYS A 207 -12.39 -8.53 24.53
C LYS A 207 -13.77 -8.08 24.09
#